data_12c6fce496740877af97797fe8e70a92
#
_entry.id   12c6fce496740877af97797fe8e70a92
#
_cell.length_a   1.000
_cell.length_b   1.000
_cell.length_c   1.000
_cell.angle_alpha   90.00
_cell.angle_beta   90.00
_cell.angle_gamma   90.00
#
_symmetry.space_group_name_H-M   'P 1'
#
loop_
_entity.id
_entity.type
_entity.pdbx_description
1 polymer ?
#
loop_
_entity_poly.entity_id
_entity_poly.type
_entity_poly.pdbx_seq_one_letter_code
_entity_poly.pdbx_strand_id
1 'polypeptide(L)'
;MFELLMSADMMVPDPDGMTELLVDKLGIYKHERWRQAFDDHPYIAHFLRVHKSLAVSPTRVEPQWHLDRPNPGDPMFHDFLESLKAFQGKHRPMLTHSIVLALHGDKFDALVSKLMRRGLPFRMAQRTPDMPFDRLWLGATPEKPIYDPIVDGGLCIEIMPVEPLQMPPETFAQPPVQPRDVKPGDMVRVSARGYLVRDLNETLRRVSTNLDWEPSGPVETIQSEGYRRARMGFTLPNSATLDLIEATRWDSEAGLYLNSWVPGPYFIRIAVNDLAAKAEDLRARGTKF
;
A
#
# COMPACT_ATOMS: atom_id res chain seq x y z
N MET A 1 15.11 2.04 8.36
CA MET A 1 13.65 2.16 8.55
C MET A 1 13.09 3.04 7.44
N PHE A 2 11.97 2.67 6.84
CA PHE A 2 11.27 3.44 5.80
C PHE A 2 10.59 4.67 6.39
N GLU A 3 10.46 5.73 5.58
CA GLU A 3 9.83 6.98 5.99
C GLU A 3 8.31 6.91 5.94
N LEU A 4 7.74 6.29 4.90
CA LEU A 4 6.31 6.38 4.60
C LEU A 4 5.80 5.11 3.91
N LEU A 5 4.62 4.65 4.32
CA LEU A 5 3.74 3.85 3.47
C LEU A 5 2.98 4.81 2.54
N MET A 6 3.33 4.77 1.26
CA MET A 6 2.83 5.74 0.27
C MET A 6 1.32 5.66 0.08
N SER A 7 0.82 4.43 -0.08
CA SER A 7 -0.57 4.23 -0.46
C SER A 7 -1.16 2.94 0.10
N ALA A 8 -2.46 2.95 0.22
CA ALA A 8 -3.31 1.79 0.36
C ALA A 8 -3.97 1.51 -0.99
N ASP A 9 -3.25 0.76 -1.83
CA ASP A 9 -3.64 0.49 -3.20
C ASP A 9 -4.82 -0.46 -3.28
N MET A 10 -5.68 -0.22 -4.25
CA MET A 10 -6.82 -1.06 -4.60
C MET A 10 -6.80 -1.31 -6.10
N MET A 11 -6.43 -2.51 -6.53
CA MET A 11 -6.57 -2.90 -7.94
C MET A 11 -8.04 -3.23 -8.23
N VAL A 12 -8.68 -2.38 -8.99
CA VAL A 12 -10.11 -2.51 -9.30
C VAL A 12 -10.35 -2.31 -10.80
N PRO A 13 -11.24 -3.08 -11.42
CA PRO A 13 -11.49 -2.99 -12.87
C PRO A 13 -12.14 -1.66 -13.27
N ASP A 14 -12.75 -0.95 -12.34
CA ASP A 14 -13.35 0.37 -12.53
C ASP A 14 -12.88 1.34 -11.42
N PRO A 15 -11.72 2.00 -11.61
CA PRO A 15 -11.24 2.99 -10.64
C PRO A 15 -12.13 4.21 -10.50
N ASP A 16 -12.80 4.65 -11.58
CA ASP A 16 -13.70 5.79 -11.54
C ASP A 16 -14.91 5.48 -10.65
N GLY A 17 -15.60 4.35 -10.89
CA GLY A 17 -16.74 3.92 -10.06
C GLY A 17 -16.35 3.62 -8.62
N MET A 18 -15.17 3.03 -8.38
CA MET A 18 -14.66 2.83 -7.02
C MET A 18 -14.41 4.16 -6.32
N THR A 19 -13.84 5.14 -7.01
CA THR A 19 -13.61 6.47 -6.45
C THR A 19 -14.92 7.18 -6.09
N GLU A 20 -15.92 7.13 -6.96
CA GLU A 20 -17.24 7.69 -6.66
C GLU A 20 -17.85 7.02 -5.42
N LEU A 21 -17.75 5.70 -5.31
CA LEU A 21 -18.22 4.96 -4.14
C LEU A 21 -17.49 5.41 -2.85
N LEU A 22 -16.16 5.55 -2.90
CA LEU A 22 -15.36 5.99 -1.76
C LEU A 22 -15.71 7.43 -1.35
N VAL A 23 -15.92 8.32 -2.31
CA VAL A 23 -16.29 9.72 -2.06
C VAL A 23 -17.72 9.82 -1.53
N ASP A 24 -18.68 9.20 -2.18
CA ASP A 24 -20.10 9.34 -1.87
C ASP A 24 -20.50 8.55 -0.61
N LYS A 25 -19.99 7.33 -0.46
CA LYS A 25 -20.37 6.44 0.64
C LYS A 25 -19.50 6.58 1.87
N LEU A 26 -18.20 6.84 1.72
CA LEU A 26 -17.31 7.01 2.85
C LEU A 26 -16.96 8.47 3.15
N GLY A 27 -17.05 9.37 2.16
CA GLY A 27 -16.69 10.77 2.30
C GLY A 27 -15.18 11.00 2.17
N ILE A 28 -14.47 10.19 1.40
CA ILE A 28 -13.04 10.39 1.12
C ILE A 28 -12.85 11.66 0.30
N TYR A 29 -11.79 12.42 0.60
CA TYR A 29 -11.49 13.67 -0.05
C TYR A 29 -10.90 13.45 -1.44
N LYS A 30 -11.49 14.14 -2.44
CA LYS A 30 -11.06 14.16 -3.83
C LYS A 30 -10.51 15.56 -4.15
N HIS A 31 -9.19 15.69 -4.26
CA HIS A 31 -8.56 16.95 -4.60
C HIS A 31 -8.49 17.19 -6.12
N GLU A 32 -8.12 18.39 -6.57
CA GLU A 32 -8.15 18.77 -7.99
C GLU A 32 -7.31 17.87 -8.91
N ARG A 33 -6.18 17.33 -8.39
CA ARG A 33 -5.28 16.44 -9.13
C ARG A 33 -5.41 14.98 -8.63
N TRP A 34 -6.63 14.53 -8.42
CA TRP A 34 -6.89 13.22 -7.87
C TRP A 34 -6.71 12.09 -8.89
N ARG A 35 -6.85 12.38 -10.16
CA ARG A 35 -6.78 11.39 -11.24
C ARG A 35 -5.50 11.58 -12.04
N GLN A 36 -4.78 10.49 -12.21
CA GLN A 36 -3.66 10.41 -13.13
C GLN A 36 -3.98 9.30 -14.15
N ALA A 37 -4.02 9.69 -15.41
CA ALA A 37 -4.08 8.78 -16.54
C ALA A 37 -2.90 9.14 -17.44
N PHE A 38 -2.22 8.14 -17.94
CA PHE A 38 -1.09 8.31 -18.84
C PHE A 38 -1.56 7.90 -20.22
N ASP A 39 -1.49 8.81 -21.19
CA ASP A 39 -1.94 8.55 -22.57
C ASP A 39 -1.14 7.41 -23.21
N ASP A 40 0.13 7.30 -22.85
CA ASP A 40 1.06 6.30 -23.38
C ASP A 40 1.19 5.03 -22.50
N HIS A 41 0.55 5.00 -21.34
CA HIS A 41 0.64 3.89 -20.40
C HIS A 41 -0.76 3.37 -20.07
N PRO A 42 -0.95 2.05 -20.08
CA PRO A 42 -2.23 1.43 -19.76
C PRO A 42 -2.50 1.47 -18.24
N TYR A 43 -2.43 2.63 -17.64
CA TYR A 43 -2.50 2.83 -16.20
C TYR A 43 -3.40 4.00 -15.83
N ILE A 44 -4.35 3.74 -14.95
CA ILE A 44 -5.18 4.77 -14.33
C ILE A 44 -5.03 4.63 -12.82
N ALA A 45 -4.64 5.71 -12.15
CA ALA A 45 -4.59 5.76 -10.70
C ALA A 45 -5.31 6.98 -10.18
N HIS A 46 -6.03 6.79 -9.09
CA HIS A 46 -6.70 7.87 -8.38
C HIS A 46 -6.06 8.06 -7.01
N PHE A 47 -5.44 9.21 -6.81
CA PHE A 47 -4.73 9.57 -5.58
C PHE A 47 -5.68 10.28 -4.61
N LEU A 48 -6.40 9.50 -3.81
CA LEU A 48 -7.35 10.03 -2.85
C LEU A 48 -6.69 10.21 -1.47
N ARG A 49 -7.19 11.17 -0.71
CA ARG A 49 -6.75 11.38 0.67
C ARG A 49 -7.94 11.38 1.61
N VAL A 50 -7.70 10.89 2.80
CA VAL A 50 -8.71 10.91 3.85
C VAL A 50 -8.86 12.31 4.42
N HIS A 51 -7.78 13.08 4.47
CA HIS A 51 -7.77 14.47 4.91
C HIS A 51 -7.04 15.36 3.88
N LYS A 52 -7.49 16.62 3.74
CA LYS A 52 -6.91 17.58 2.78
C LYS A 52 -5.43 17.92 3.04
N SER A 53 -5.00 17.89 4.31
CA SER A 53 -3.60 18.15 4.68
C SER A 53 -2.74 16.91 4.49
N LEU A 54 -1.67 17.05 3.72
CA LEU A 54 -0.67 16.01 3.50
C LEU A 54 0.09 15.66 4.79
N ALA A 55 0.32 16.64 5.66
CA ALA A 55 1.00 16.43 6.93
C ALA A 55 0.14 15.61 7.93
N VAL A 56 -1.17 15.63 7.80
CA VAL A 56 -2.11 14.86 8.63
C VAL A 56 -2.35 13.48 8.05
N SER A 57 -2.53 13.38 6.72
CA SER A 57 -2.83 12.12 6.02
C SER A 57 -1.85 11.92 4.86
N PRO A 58 -0.59 11.54 5.14
CA PRO A 58 0.42 11.33 4.10
C PRO A 58 0.16 10.08 3.26
N THR A 59 -0.35 9.01 3.86
CA THR A 59 -0.72 7.78 3.15
C THR A 59 -2.02 8.00 2.35
N ARG A 60 -1.98 7.68 1.06
CA ARG A 60 -3.13 7.80 0.15
C ARG A 60 -4.00 6.55 0.17
N VAL A 61 -5.25 6.69 -0.30
CA VAL A 61 -6.07 5.58 -0.80
C VAL A 61 -6.03 5.66 -2.31
N GLU A 62 -5.70 4.55 -2.97
CA GLU A 62 -5.34 4.59 -4.39
C GLU A 62 -6.08 3.49 -5.19
N PRO A 63 -7.35 3.73 -5.61
CA PRO A 63 -7.97 2.92 -6.63
C PRO A 63 -7.21 3.05 -7.94
N GLN A 64 -6.82 1.90 -8.53
CA GLN A 64 -6.03 1.89 -9.73
C GLN A 64 -6.35 0.68 -10.60
N TRP A 65 -6.07 0.81 -11.89
CA TRP A 65 -6.16 -0.26 -12.86
C TRP A 65 -5.07 -0.12 -13.93
N HIS A 66 -4.51 -1.24 -14.29
CA HIS A 66 -3.62 -1.34 -15.44
C HIS A 66 -4.43 -1.82 -16.63
N LEU A 67 -4.52 -0.99 -17.68
CA LEU A 67 -5.22 -1.33 -18.91
C LEU A 67 -4.46 -2.44 -19.66
N ASP A 68 -5.16 -3.23 -20.48
CA ASP A 68 -4.70 -4.47 -21.12
C ASP A 68 -3.52 -4.35 -22.15
N ARG A 69 -2.82 -3.24 -22.15
CA ARG A 69 -1.63 -3.10 -23.00
C ARG A 69 -0.39 -3.00 -22.11
N PRO A 70 0.31 -4.12 -21.88
CA PRO A 70 1.59 -4.04 -21.20
C PRO A 70 2.48 -3.08 -21.97
N ASN A 71 3.13 -2.16 -21.25
CA ASN A 71 4.26 -1.45 -21.85
C ASN A 71 5.26 -2.52 -22.29
N PRO A 72 5.56 -2.66 -23.60
CA PRO A 72 6.48 -3.70 -24.10
C PRO A 72 7.86 -3.63 -23.45
N GLY A 73 8.20 -2.49 -22.86
CA GLY A 73 9.45 -2.27 -22.12
C GLY A 73 9.38 -2.61 -20.63
N ASP A 74 8.24 -3.04 -20.10
CA ASP A 74 8.09 -3.37 -18.69
C ASP A 74 7.71 -4.85 -18.45
N PRO A 75 8.71 -5.75 -18.32
CA PRO A 75 8.46 -7.18 -18.09
C PRO A 75 7.63 -7.48 -16.84
N MET A 76 7.78 -6.70 -15.75
CA MET A 76 7.00 -6.90 -14.53
C MET A 76 5.51 -6.65 -14.76
N PHE A 77 5.17 -5.69 -15.59
CA PHE A 77 3.78 -5.44 -15.97
C PHE A 77 3.16 -6.60 -16.74
N HIS A 78 3.92 -7.21 -17.63
CA HIS A 78 3.45 -8.36 -18.41
C HIS A 78 3.13 -9.54 -17.51
N ASP A 79 4.04 -9.92 -16.62
CA ASP A 79 3.85 -11.06 -15.73
C ASP A 79 2.78 -10.78 -14.68
N PHE A 80 2.67 -9.54 -14.23
CA PHE A 80 1.60 -9.10 -13.34
C PHE A 80 0.24 -9.21 -14.03
N LEU A 81 0.12 -8.76 -15.29
CA LEU A 81 -1.13 -8.89 -16.06
C LEU A 81 -1.47 -10.35 -16.36
N GLU A 82 -0.51 -11.20 -16.67
CA GLU A 82 -0.73 -12.64 -16.85
C GLU A 82 -1.18 -13.29 -15.53
N SER A 83 -0.58 -12.90 -14.42
CA SER A 83 -1.02 -13.32 -13.09
C SER A 83 -2.44 -12.83 -12.78
N LEU A 84 -2.77 -11.58 -13.11
CA LEU A 84 -4.12 -11.05 -13.00
C LEU A 84 -5.11 -11.81 -13.87
N LYS A 85 -4.79 -12.09 -15.14
CA LYS A 85 -5.63 -12.88 -16.04
C LYS A 85 -5.87 -14.29 -15.51
N ALA A 86 -4.84 -14.94 -14.98
CA ALA A 86 -4.96 -16.24 -14.35
C ALA A 86 -5.88 -16.21 -13.10
N PHE A 87 -5.94 -15.07 -12.42
CA PHE A 87 -6.80 -14.84 -11.26
C PHE A 87 -8.19 -14.30 -11.60
N GLN A 88 -8.36 -13.57 -12.70
CA GLN A 88 -9.66 -13.00 -13.11
C GLN A 88 -10.76 -14.05 -13.27
N GLY A 89 -10.42 -15.27 -13.65
CA GLY A 89 -11.35 -16.40 -13.66
C GLY A 89 -11.94 -16.76 -12.30
N LYS A 90 -11.49 -16.14 -11.20
CA LYS A 90 -11.95 -16.38 -9.81
C LYS A 90 -12.58 -15.16 -9.15
N HIS A 91 -13.04 -14.18 -9.90
CA HIS A 91 -13.75 -12.98 -9.40
C HIS A 91 -13.04 -12.25 -8.26
N ARG A 92 -11.76 -11.92 -8.42
CA ARG A 92 -11.07 -11.10 -7.42
C ARG A 92 -11.48 -9.65 -7.53
N PRO A 93 -12.12 -9.09 -6.48
CA PRO A 93 -12.52 -7.69 -6.51
C PRO A 93 -11.36 -6.71 -6.30
N MET A 94 -10.23 -7.18 -5.74
CA MET A 94 -9.16 -6.27 -5.33
C MET A 94 -7.82 -7.01 -5.27
N LEU A 95 -6.86 -6.52 -6.04
CA LEU A 95 -5.47 -6.92 -5.98
C LEU A 95 -4.61 -5.68 -5.76
N THR A 96 -3.47 -5.84 -5.13
CA THR A 96 -2.42 -4.83 -5.22
C THR A 96 -1.23 -5.46 -5.91
N HIS A 97 -0.56 -4.67 -6.72
CA HIS A 97 0.65 -5.12 -7.39
C HIS A 97 1.88 -4.95 -6.50
N SER A 98 1.83 -4.06 -5.53
CA SER A 98 2.96 -3.77 -4.65
C SER A 98 2.53 -3.07 -3.36
N ILE A 99 3.41 -3.12 -2.38
CA ILE A 99 3.41 -2.23 -1.24
C ILE A 99 4.39 -1.11 -1.57
N VAL A 100 3.90 0.11 -1.73
CA VAL A 100 4.74 1.24 -2.13
C VAL A 100 5.28 1.95 -0.89
N LEU A 101 6.61 1.95 -0.76
CA LEU A 101 7.34 2.54 0.37
C LEU A 101 8.20 3.71 -0.10
N ALA A 102 8.40 4.69 0.78
CA ALA A 102 9.33 5.77 0.51
C ALA A 102 10.51 5.78 1.47
N LEU A 103 11.68 6.16 0.95
CA LEU A 103 12.94 6.37 1.66
C LEU A 103 13.54 7.73 1.32
N HIS A 104 14.34 8.31 2.20
CA HIS A 104 15.25 9.40 1.80
C HIS A 104 16.24 8.91 0.75
N GLY A 105 16.63 9.81 -0.18
CA GLY A 105 17.45 9.45 -1.33
C GLY A 105 18.77 8.80 -0.97
N ASP A 106 19.45 9.27 0.09
CA ASP A 106 20.69 8.68 0.59
C ASP A 106 20.49 7.23 1.09
N LYS A 107 19.37 6.95 1.73
CA LYS A 107 19.02 5.59 2.19
C LYS A 107 18.56 4.71 1.02
N PHE A 108 17.91 5.31 0.01
CA PHE A 108 17.55 4.60 -1.21
C PHE A 108 18.80 4.09 -1.93
N ASP A 109 19.79 4.93 -2.14
CA ASP A 109 21.06 4.55 -2.76
C ASP A 109 21.85 3.51 -1.93
N ALA A 110 21.80 3.65 -0.61
CA ALA A 110 22.42 2.68 0.31
C ALA A 110 21.73 1.31 0.21
N LEU A 111 20.40 1.29 0.10
CA LEU A 111 19.62 0.04 -0.09
C LEU A 111 19.96 -0.62 -1.42
N VAL A 112 19.98 0.13 -2.53
CA VAL A 112 20.37 -0.41 -3.85
C VAL A 112 21.76 -1.05 -3.75
N SER A 113 22.72 -0.33 -3.15
CA SER A 113 24.08 -0.85 -2.96
C SER A 113 24.12 -2.12 -2.10
N LYS A 114 23.27 -2.23 -1.09
CA LYS A 114 23.14 -3.42 -0.24
C LYS A 114 22.61 -4.62 -1.02
N LEU A 115 21.54 -4.41 -1.78
CA LEU A 115 20.92 -5.47 -2.62
C LEU A 115 21.93 -6.00 -3.64
N MET A 116 22.66 -5.12 -4.32
CA MET A 116 23.70 -5.50 -5.28
C MET A 116 24.81 -6.34 -4.61
N ARG A 117 25.36 -5.89 -3.49
CA ARG A 117 26.42 -6.63 -2.76
C ARG A 117 25.96 -8.02 -2.31
N ARG A 118 24.67 -8.20 -2.04
CA ARG A 118 24.11 -9.47 -1.60
C ARG A 118 23.60 -10.35 -2.73
N GLY A 119 23.66 -9.87 -3.97
CA GLY A 119 23.13 -10.60 -5.13
C GLY A 119 21.62 -10.83 -5.05
N LEU A 120 20.87 -9.93 -4.37
CA LEU A 120 19.42 -10.05 -4.24
C LEU A 120 18.74 -9.46 -5.49
N PRO A 121 17.71 -10.13 -6.03
CA PRO A 121 17.05 -9.66 -7.24
C PRO A 121 16.24 -8.40 -6.98
N PHE A 122 16.43 -7.40 -7.82
CA PHE A 122 15.63 -6.19 -7.88
C PHE A 122 15.67 -5.61 -9.29
N ARG A 123 14.70 -4.75 -9.60
CA ARG A 123 14.62 -4.01 -10.85
C ARG A 123 14.49 -2.53 -10.58
N MET A 124 15.27 -1.74 -11.31
CA MET A 124 15.14 -0.28 -11.34
C MET A 124 14.31 0.13 -12.54
N ALA A 125 13.26 0.94 -12.34
CA ALA A 125 12.70 1.73 -13.40
C ALA A 125 13.40 3.08 -13.45
N GLN A 126 13.87 3.42 -14.62
CA GLN A 126 14.49 4.72 -14.86
C GLN A 126 13.45 5.83 -14.87
N ARG A 127 13.92 7.04 -14.63
CA ARG A 127 13.12 8.27 -14.69
C ARG A 127 12.50 8.44 -16.07
N THR A 128 11.27 8.90 -16.06
CA THR A 128 10.55 9.36 -17.26
C THR A 128 10.08 10.80 -17.03
N PRO A 129 9.67 11.54 -18.08
CA PRO A 129 9.12 12.87 -17.91
C PRO A 129 7.95 12.92 -16.90
N ASP A 130 7.11 11.88 -16.90
CA ASP A 130 5.93 11.78 -16.04
C ASP A 130 6.25 11.27 -14.63
N MET A 131 7.36 10.54 -14.50
CA MET A 131 7.90 10.06 -13.23
C MET A 131 9.38 10.42 -13.12
N PRO A 132 9.73 11.63 -12.70
CA PRO A 132 11.09 12.16 -12.74
C PRO A 132 11.99 11.65 -11.61
N PHE A 133 11.76 10.42 -11.15
CA PHE A 133 12.54 9.76 -10.10
C PHE A 133 12.66 8.24 -10.37
N ASP A 134 13.73 7.67 -9.87
CA ASP A 134 13.97 6.24 -9.96
C ASP A 134 13.06 5.49 -8.99
N ARG A 135 12.62 4.29 -9.39
CA ARG A 135 11.81 3.40 -8.58
C ARG A 135 12.45 2.02 -8.56
N LEU A 136 12.31 1.34 -7.46
CA LEU A 136 12.89 0.02 -7.21
C LEU A 136 11.79 -0.98 -6.93
N TRP A 137 11.77 -2.11 -7.65
CA TRP A 137 10.94 -3.27 -7.30
C TRP A 137 11.82 -4.40 -6.80
N LEU A 138 11.46 -4.97 -5.66
CA LEU A 138 12.14 -6.12 -5.09
C LEU A 138 11.67 -7.42 -5.72
N GLY A 139 12.54 -8.41 -5.77
CA GLY A 139 12.20 -9.78 -6.16
C GLY A 139 12.11 -10.04 -7.67
N ALA A 140 12.41 -9.07 -8.53
CA ALA A 140 12.47 -9.28 -9.97
C ALA A 140 13.74 -8.64 -10.57
N THR A 141 14.19 -9.13 -11.72
CA THR A 141 15.26 -8.49 -12.50
C THR A 141 14.80 -8.35 -13.95
N PRO A 142 15.46 -7.51 -14.78
CA PRO A 142 15.14 -7.43 -16.20
C PRO A 142 15.20 -8.78 -16.93
N GLU A 143 16.13 -9.66 -16.51
CA GLU A 143 16.35 -10.98 -17.12
C GLU A 143 15.40 -12.05 -16.55
N LYS A 144 14.92 -11.84 -15.32
CA LYS A 144 13.95 -12.71 -14.63
C LYS A 144 12.79 -11.86 -14.14
N PRO A 145 11.83 -11.55 -15.00
CA PRO A 145 10.70 -10.69 -14.63
C PRO A 145 9.72 -11.34 -13.66
N ILE A 146 9.82 -12.67 -13.48
CA ILE A 146 9.00 -13.39 -12.51
C ILE A 146 9.43 -13.01 -11.08
N TYR A 147 8.48 -12.54 -10.31
CA TYR A 147 8.70 -12.14 -8.92
C TYR A 147 9.17 -13.32 -8.05
N ASP A 148 10.28 -13.09 -7.34
CA ASP A 148 10.85 -14.03 -6.38
C ASP A 148 10.68 -13.47 -4.94
N PRO A 149 9.92 -14.14 -4.08
CA PRO A 149 9.68 -13.68 -2.70
C PRO A 149 10.91 -13.75 -1.78
N ILE A 150 12.06 -14.17 -2.29
CA ILE A 150 13.30 -14.34 -1.49
C ILE A 150 13.74 -13.05 -0.82
N VAL A 151 13.45 -11.88 -1.41
CA VAL A 151 13.91 -10.59 -0.90
C VAL A 151 13.02 -10.08 0.23
N ASP A 152 11.71 -10.07 0.01
CA ASP A 152 10.73 -9.39 0.87
C ASP A 152 9.65 -10.31 1.48
N GLY A 153 9.78 -11.60 1.28
CA GLY A 153 8.87 -12.60 1.88
C GLY A 153 7.47 -12.61 1.27
N GLY A 154 7.30 -12.14 0.04
CA GLY A 154 6.03 -12.19 -0.67
C GLY A 154 5.23 -10.90 -0.62
N LEU A 155 5.84 -9.79 -0.21
CA LEU A 155 5.16 -8.49 -0.08
C LEU A 155 5.09 -7.71 -1.40
N CYS A 156 5.91 -8.06 -2.39
CA CYS A 156 5.97 -7.36 -3.67
C CYS A 156 6.20 -5.85 -3.50
N ILE A 157 7.33 -5.50 -2.88
CA ILE A 157 7.61 -4.12 -2.48
C ILE A 157 8.15 -3.29 -3.65
N GLU A 158 7.51 -2.15 -3.88
CA GLU A 158 8.03 -1.02 -4.66
C GLU A 158 8.58 0.04 -3.71
N ILE A 159 9.72 0.63 -4.05
CA ILE A 159 10.39 1.64 -3.23
C ILE A 159 10.74 2.85 -4.10
N MET A 160 10.52 4.05 -3.57
CA MET A 160 10.84 5.31 -4.22
C MET A 160 11.49 6.29 -3.25
N PRO A 161 12.23 7.29 -3.74
CA PRO A 161 12.71 8.38 -2.89
C PRO A 161 11.54 9.25 -2.42
N VAL A 162 11.68 9.85 -1.23
CA VAL A 162 10.63 10.70 -0.63
C VAL A 162 10.69 12.15 -1.14
N GLU A 163 11.84 12.62 -1.58
CA GLU A 163 12.08 14.01 -1.98
C GLU A 163 11.17 14.48 -3.12
N PRO A 164 10.94 13.69 -4.18
CA PRO A 164 10.05 14.09 -5.27
C PRO A 164 8.59 14.32 -4.85
N LEU A 165 8.19 13.80 -3.69
CA LEU A 165 6.84 13.98 -3.16
C LEU A 165 6.58 15.38 -2.63
N GLN A 166 7.63 16.20 -2.47
CA GLN A 166 7.56 17.58 -1.99
C GLN A 166 6.70 17.69 -0.72
N MET A 167 6.94 16.78 0.23
CA MET A 167 6.21 16.75 1.49
C MET A 167 6.44 18.04 2.26
N PRO A 168 5.39 18.69 2.82
CA PRO A 168 5.57 19.86 3.66
C PRO A 168 6.47 19.52 4.86
N PRO A 169 7.39 20.43 5.28
CA PRO A 169 8.31 20.16 6.39
C PRO A 169 7.62 19.71 7.68
N GLU A 170 6.42 20.22 7.96
CA GLU A 170 5.63 19.83 9.12
C GLU A 170 5.18 18.36 9.10
N THR A 171 5.24 17.70 7.96
CA THR A 171 4.96 16.24 7.86
C THR A 171 5.94 15.43 8.72
N PHE A 172 7.15 15.92 8.87
CA PHE A 172 8.23 15.29 9.66
C PHE A 172 8.27 15.74 11.12
N ALA A 173 7.35 16.64 11.53
CA ALA A 173 7.36 17.23 12.85
C ALA A 173 7.06 16.23 13.97
N GLN A 174 7.70 16.44 15.12
CA GLN A 174 7.39 15.75 16.37
C GLN A 174 6.97 16.80 17.42
N PRO A 175 5.81 16.66 18.08
CA PRO A 175 4.81 15.60 17.91
C PRO A 175 4.10 15.65 16.54
N PRO A 176 3.38 14.58 16.16
CA PRO A 176 2.66 14.52 14.89
C PRO A 176 1.69 15.69 14.71
N VAL A 177 1.60 16.21 13.50
CA VAL A 177 0.61 17.24 13.17
C VAL A 177 -0.79 16.68 13.41
N GLN A 178 -1.55 17.41 14.22
CA GLN A 178 -2.95 17.10 14.48
C GLN A 178 -3.85 17.80 13.45
N PRO A 179 -4.95 17.18 13.03
CA PRO A 179 -5.91 17.85 12.17
C PRO A 179 -6.53 19.04 12.87
N ARG A 180 -6.70 20.15 12.12
CA ARG A 180 -7.43 21.33 12.59
C ARG A 180 -8.84 21.32 12.03
N ASP A 181 -9.77 21.92 12.76
CA ASP A 181 -11.16 22.11 12.31
C ASP A 181 -11.89 20.79 11.97
N VAL A 182 -11.58 19.71 12.69
CA VAL A 182 -12.21 18.40 12.51
C VAL A 182 -13.56 18.37 13.20
N LYS A 183 -14.60 18.00 12.46
CA LYS A 183 -15.95 17.80 12.98
C LYS A 183 -16.12 16.37 13.50
N PRO A 184 -17.09 16.11 14.39
CA PRO A 184 -17.48 14.74 14.74
C PRO A 184 -17.79 13.91 13.48
N GLY A 185 -17.24 12.71 13.41
CA GLY A 185 -17.41 11.81 12.26
C GLY A 185 -16.46 12.05 11.08
N ASP A 186 -15.64 13.12 11.10
CA ASP A 186 -14.64 13.32 10.06
C ASP A 186 -13.56 12.23 10.12
N MET A 187 -13.21 11.74 8.95
CA MET A 187 -12.05 10.87 8.78
C MET A 187 -10.77 11.70 8.85
N VAL A 188 -9.75 11.15 9.52
CA VAL A 188 -8.50 11.85 9.81
C VAL A 188 -7.37 11.37 8.90
N ARG A 189 -7.12 10.07 8.87
CA ARG A 189 -6.04 9.48 8.07
C ARG A 189 -6.24 7.99 7.88
N VAL A 190 -5.55 7.41 6.92
CA VAL A 190 -5.30 5.97 6.92
C VAL A 190 -4.39 5.66 8.10
N SER A 191 -4.83 4.80 9.02
CA SER A 191 -4.07 4.45 10.23
C SER A 191 -3.29 3.14 10.07
N ALA A 192 -3.84 2.20 9.29
CA ALA A 192 -3.16 0.94 8.99
C ALA A 192 -3.64 0.35 7.66
N ARG A 193 -2.75 -0.41 7.02
CA ARG A 193 -3.06 -1.34 5.96
C ARG A 193 -2.72 -2.75 6.41
N GLY A 194 -3.67 -3.64 6.36
CA GLY A 194 -3.45 -5.06 6.60
C GLY A 194 -3.03 -5.78 5.33
N TYR A 195 -2.05 -6.67 5.47
CA TYR A 195 -1.54 -7.50 4.38
C TYR A 195 -1.37 -8.94 4.88
N LEU A 196 -2.10 -9.87 4.27
CA LEU A 196 -2.02 -11.29 4.63
C LEU A 196 -0.77 -11.93 4.02
N VAL A 197 -0.03 -12.65 4.86
CA VAL A 197 1.12 -13.46 4.48
C VAL A 197 0.88 -14.93 4.86
N ARG A 198 1.60 -15.84 4.21
CA ARG A 198 1.48 -17.29 4.51
C ARG A 198 2.26 -17.70 5.76
N ASP A 199 3.41 -17.08 5.98
CA ASP A 199 4.31 -17.34 7.10
C ASP A 199 4.87 -16.00 7.57
N LEU A 200 4.35 -15.53 8.70
CA LEU A 200 4.73 -14.24 9.26
C LEU A 200 6.20 -14.24 9.72
N ASN A 201 6.66 -15.34 10.31
CA ASN A 201 8.04 -15.42 10.82
C ASN A 201 9.04 -15.38 9.66
N GLU A 202 8.78 -16.10 8.59
CA GLU A 202 9.65 -16.09 7.41
C GLU A 202 9.63 -14.73 6.71
N THR A 203 8.45 -14.09 6.56
CA THR A 203 8.36 -12.75 6.01
C THR A 203 9.15 -11.76 6.85
N LEU A 204 8.98 -11.75 8.18
CA LEU A 204 9.72 -10.88 9.08
C LEU A 204 11.22 -11.12 9.02
N ARG A 205 11.65 -12.39 9.02
CA ARG A 205 13.07 -12.74 8.87
C ARG A 205 13.67 -12.16 7.58
N ARG A 206 12.94 -12.21 6.47
CA ARG A 206 13.42 -11.70 5.19
C ARG A 206 13.50 -10.17 5.19
N VAL A 207 12.46 -9.48 5.59
CA VAL A 207 12.48 -8.00 5.60
C VAL A 207 13.49 -7.45 6.60
N SER A 208 13.64 -8.10 7.77
CA SER A 208 14.69 -7.75 8.73
C SER A 208 16.09 -7.91 8.12
N THR A 209 16.40 -9.11 7.61
CA THR A 209 17.73 -9.43 7.09
C THR A 209 18.09 -8.65 5.83
N ASN A 210 17.12 -8.45 4.92
CA ASN A 210 17.39 -7.87 3.60
C ASN A 210 17.18 -6.36 3.56
N LEU A 211 16.22 -5.83 4.33
CA LEU A 211 15.81 -4.43 4.25
C LEU A 211 16.11 -3.64 5.54
N ASP A 212 16.65 -4.27 6.59
CA ASP A 212 16.83 -3.68 7.93
C ASP A 212 15.50 -3.10 8.47
N TRP A 213 14.40 -3.80 8.20
CA TRP A 213 13.07 -3.34 8.58
C TRP A 213 12.46 -4.27 9.62
N GLU A 214 12.37 -3.76 10.85
CA GLU A 214 11.89 -4.50 12.01
C GLU A 214 10.47 -4.05 12.39
N PRO A 215 9.68 -4.94 13.01
CA PRO A 215 8.42 -4.55 13.60
C PRO A 215 8.59 -3.46 14.66
N SER A 216 7.62 -2.57 14.78
CA SER A 216 7.59 -1.50 15.79
C SER A 216 7.25 -1.99 17.20
N GLY A 217 6.96 -3.27 17.37
CA GLY A 217 6.61 -3.91 18.64
C GLY A 217 6.53 -5.43 18.51
N PRO A 218 6.11 -6.13 19.55
CA PRO A 218 5.97 -7.58 19.52
C PRO A 218 4.88 -8.04 18.55
N VAL A 219 4.98 -9.29 18.10
CA VAL A 219 3.90 -9.95 17.36
C VAL A 219 2.72 -10.16 18.30
N GLU A 220 1.57 -9.67 17.91
CA GLU A 220 0.31 -9.77 18.67
C GLU A 220 -0.58 -10.89 18.12
N THR A 221 -1.25 -11.64 18.98
CA THR A 221 -2.30 -12.58 18.58
C THR A 221 -3.67 -11.98 18.87
N ILE A 222 -4.48 -11.80 17.84
CA ILE A 222 -5.84 -11.26 17.93
C ILE A 222 -6.82 -12.44 17.88
N GLN A 223 -7.07 -13.03 19.02
CA GLN A 223 -7.89 -14.25 19.15
C GLN A 223 -9.29 -14.10 18.56
N SER A 224 -9.94 -12.94 18.81
CA SER A 224 -11.28 -12.64 18.30
C SER A 224 -11.38 -12.66 16.79
N GLU A 225 -10.30 -12.26 16.10
CA GLU A 225 -10.25 -12.17 14.64
C GLU A 225 -9.55 -13.39 14.01
N GLY A 226 -8.94 -14.25 14.81
CA GLY A 226 -8.30 -15.51 14.36
C GLY A 226 -7.04 -15.31 13.55
N TYR A 227 -6.23 -14.29 13.89
CA TYR A 227 -4.94 -14.07 13.28
C TYR A 227 -3.88 -13.57 14.28
N ARG A 228 -2.62 -13.66 13.89
CA ARG A 228 -1.51 -12.93 14.52
C ARG A 228 -0.99 -11.86 13.58
N ARG A 229 -0.43 -10.78 14.13
CA ARG A 229 0.10 -9.67 13.35
C ARG A 229 1.41 -9.14 13.86
N ALA A 230 2.24 -8.66 12.95
CA ALA A 230 3.36 -7.79 13.22
C ALA A 230 3.08 -6.41 12.63
N ARG A 231 3.29 -5.36 13.40
CA ARG A 231 3.11 -3.97 12.93
C ARG A 231 4.44 -3.41 12.48
N MET A 232 4.51 -3.06 11.20
CA MET A 232 5.66 -2.38 10.61
C MET A 232 5.42 -0.86 10.67
N GLY A 233 6.31 -0.16 11.38
CA GLY A 233 6.25 1.29 11.53
C GLY A 233 7.06 2.04 10.49
N PHE A 234 6.87 3.36 10.47
CA PHE A 234 7.54 4.30 9.59
C PHE A 234 8.03 5.50 10.39
N THR A 235 9.00 6.26 9.84
CA THR A 235 9.55 7.42 10.55
C THR A 235 8.66 8.64 10.46
N LEU A 236 7.86 8.80 9.40
CA LEU A 236 6.83 9.84 9.35
C LEU A 236 5.73 9.54 10.38
N PRO A 237 5.48 10.44 11.35
CA PRO A 237 4.61 10.14 12.48
C PRO A 237 3.15 9.85 12.12
N ASN A 238 2.66 10.44 11.03
CA ASN A 238 1.29 10.26 10.54
C ASN A 238 1.17 9.24 9.41
N SER A 239 2.26 8.56 9.04
CA SER A 239 2.18 7.43 8.11
C SER A 239 1.23 6.35 8.64
N ALA A 240 0.47 5.72 7.76
CA ALA A 240 -0.19 4.47 8.11
C ALA A 240 0.85 3.40 8.45
N THR A 241 0.52 2.51 9.38
CA THR A 241 1.32 1.29 9.61
C THR A 241 0.99 0.24 8.56
N LEU A 242 1.93 -0.67 8.31
CA LEU A 242 1.67 -1.90 7.59
C LEU A 242 1.53 -3.02 8.61
N ASP A 243 0.35 -3.59 8.74
CA ASP A 243 0.08 -4.73 9.60
C ASP A 243 0.25 -6.02 8.76
N LEU A 244 1.35 -6.74 8.96
CA LEU A 244 1.57 -8.06 8.37
C LEU A 244 0.81 -9.11 9.19
N ILE A 245 -0.05 -9.88 8.52
CA ILE A 245 -1.06 -10.72 9.17
C ILE A 245 -0.92 -12.15 8.70
N GLU A 246 -0.93 -13.09 9.66
CA GLU A 246 -1.04 -14.52 9.39
C GLU A 246 -2.26 -15.09 10.08
N ALA A 247 -3.13 -15.76 9.33
CA ALA A 247 -4.29 -16.44 9.89
C ALA A 247 -3.86 -17.57 10.84
N THR A 248 -4.45 -17.60 12.04
CA THR A 248 -4.21 -18.67 13.02
C THR A 248 -5.30 -19.74 13.02
N ARG A 249 -6.40 -19.47 12.33
CA ARG A 249 -7.51 -20.42 12.13
C ARG A 249 -7.98 -20.34 10.69
N TRP A 250 -8.21 -21.49 10.09
CA TRP A 250 -8.68 -21.62 8.70
C TRP A 250 -10.13 -21.11 8.52
N ASP A 251 -10.94 -21.18 9.58
CA ASP A 251 -12.36 -20.79 9.62
C ASP A 251 -12.58 -19.32 10.03
N SER A 252 -11.49 -18.60 10.36
CA SER A 252 -11.56 -17.16 10.56
C SER A 252 -11.74 -16.41 9.25
N GLU A 253 -12.18 -15.15 9.29
CA GLU A 253 -12.28 -14.30 8.12
C GLU A 253 -10.95 -14.21 7.36
N ALA A 254 -9.84 -14.02 8.08
CA ALA A 254 -8.49 -14.00 7.50
C ALA A 254 -8.13 -15.35 6.87
N GLY A 255 -8.46 -16.48 7.50
CA GLY A 255 -8.23 -17.83 6.97
C GLY A 255 -9.05 -18.11 5.72
N LEU A 256 -10.34 -17.79 5.73
CA LEU A 256 -11.23 -17.92 4.57
C LEU A 256 -10.76 -17.03 3.41
N TYR A 257 -10.34 -15.80 3.70
CA TYR A 257 -9.78 -14.91 2.70
C TYR A 257 -8.52 -15.50 2.07
N LEU A 258 -7.57 -15.97 2.90
CA LEU A 258 -6.31 -16.55 2.42
C LEU A 258 -6.54 -17.83 1.57
N ASN A 259 -7.53 -18.65 1.94
CA ASN A 259 -7.90 -19.85 1.19
C ASN A 259 -8.63 -19.55 -0.11
N SER A 260 -9.43 -18.49 -0.13
CA SER A 260 -10.22 -18.10 -1.31
C SER A 260 -9.40 -17.29 -2.31
N TRP A 261 -8.42 -16.55 -1.81
CA TRP A 261 -7.66 -15.61 -2.61
C TRP A 261 -6.16 -15.97 -2.63
N VAL A 262 -5.27 -15.36 -2.21
CA VAL A 262 -3.84 -15.62 -2.02
C VAL A 262 -3.33 -14.60 -1.00
N PRO A 263 -2.10 -14.70 -0.51
CA PRO A 263 -1.47 -13.63 0.23
C PRO A 263 -1.62 -12.29 -0.49
N GLY A 264 -1.86 -11.24 0.26
CA GLY A 264 -2.08 -9.92 -0.32
C GLY A 264 -2.83 -8.97 0.60
N PRO A 265 -3.32 -7.85 0.05
CA PRO A 265 -4.04 -6.84 0.82
C PRO A 265 -5.31 -7.40 1.43
N TYR A 266 -5.56 -7.02 2.68
CA TYR A 266 -6.66 -7.57 3.46
C TYR A 266 -7.63 -6.49 3.94
N PHE A 267 -7.14 -5.43 4.60
CA PHE A 267 -7.97 -4.32 5.02
C PHE A 267 -7.26 -2.96 4.91
N ILE A 268 -8.07 -1.91 4.93
CA ILE A 268 -7.64 -0.53 5.17
C ILE A 268 -8.35 -0.05 6.43
N ARG A 269 -7.60 0.45 7.42
CA ARG A 269 -8.16 1.05 8.62
C ARG A 269 -8.03 2.56 8.55
N ILE A 270 -9.15 3.25 8.71
CA ILE A 270 -9.21 4.72 8.68
C ILE A 270 -9.50 5.21 10.10
N ALA A 271 -8.67 6.12 10.59
CA ALA A 271 -8.93 6.82 11.84
C ALA A 271 -9.99 7.89 11.63
N VAL A 272 -10.94 7.97 12.56
CA VAL A 272 -12.00 8.96 12.58
C VAL A 272 -11.97 9.74 13.89
N ASN A 273 -12.44 10.97 13.86
CA ASN A 273 -12.46 11.82 15.06
C ASN A 273 -13.51 11.35 16.09
N ASP A 274 -14.66 10.87 15.61
CA ASP A 274 -15.74 10.32 16.43
C ASP A 274 -16.39 9.15 15.69
N LEU A 275 -16.26 7.96 16.25
CA LEU A 275 -16.75 6.73 15.61
C LEU A 275 -18.27 6.65 15.55
N ALA A 276 -18.96 7.13 16.60
CA ALA A 276 -20.43 7.13 16.66
C ALA A 276 -21.02 8.09 15.63
N ALA A 277 -20.49 9.30 15.56
CA ALA A 277 -20.88 10.27 14.54
C ALA A 277 -20.56 9.79 13.12
N LYS A 278 -19.43 9.08 12.92
CA LYS A 278 -19.12 8.49 11.60
C LYS A 278 -20.10 7.38 11.23
N ALA A 279 -20.48 6.55 12.18
CA ALA A 279 -21.49 5.51 11.91
C ALA A 279 -22.84 6.12 11.50
N GLU A 280 -23.25 7.23 12.10
CA GLU A 280 -24.46 7.97 11.70
C GLU A 280 -24.32 8.59 10.30
N ASP A 281 -23.18 9.22 9.99
CA ASP A 281 -22.88 9.75 8.63
C ASP A 281 -22.96 8.65 7.58
N LEU A 282 -22.35 7.47 7.84
CA LEU A 282 -22.39 6.34 6.92
C LEU A 282 -23.84 5.84 6.68
N ARG A 283 -24.65 5.74 7.74
CA ARG A 283 -26.08 5.38 7.60
C ARG A 283 -26.85 6.42 6.78
N ALA A 284 -26.61 7.70 7.04
CA ALA A 284 -27.23 8.79 6.29
C ALA A 284 -26.85 8.75 4.79
N ARG A 285 -25.64 8.29 4.46
CA ARG A 285 -25.19 8.04 3.07
C ARG A 285 -25.72 6.72 2.48
N GLY A 286 -26.52 5.98 3.23
CA GLY A 286 -27.05 4.68 2.80
C GLY A 286 -25.98 3.57 2.70
N THR A 287 -24.87 3.71 3.42
CA THR A 287 -23.85 2.68 3.52
C THR A 287 -24.31 1.59 4.49
N LYS A 288 -24.23 0.33 4.04
CA LYS A 288 -24.50 -0.84 4.89
C LYS A 288 -23.19 -1.32 5.50
N PHE A 289 -23.17 -1.57 6.78
CA PHE A 289 -22.00 -2.05 7.54
C PHE A 289 -22.43 -2.81 8.79
#